data_17d1eb42445221a8b2a4c0034bceca87
#
_entry.id   17d1eb42445221a8b2a4c0034bceca87
#
_cell.length_a   1.000
_cell.length_b   1.000
_cell.length_c   1.000
_cell.angle_alpha   90.00
_cell.angle_beta   90.00
_cell.angle_gamma   90.00
#
_symmetry.space_group_name_H-M   'P 1'
#
loop_
_entity.id
_entity.type
_entity.pdbx_description
1 polymer ?
#
loop_
_entity_poly.entity_id
_entity_poly.type
_entity_poly.pdbx_seq_one_letter_code
_entity_poly.pdbx_strand_id
1 'polypeptide(L)'
;MLTYKQRFIQFMVENEVLLFGDFTLKSGRKAPYFINAGKYRTGTQIAALGEYYAECFLAHNVDAKTLIGPAYKGIPLAVATAIALAKNHGVDVGFCFDRKEVKDHGEGGMFVGQKLEAGDKVAIIEDVMTSGKALREVLPKIKQEADVTVSA
;
A
#
# COMPACT_ATOMS: atom_id res chain seq x y z
N MET A 1 25.05 -1.17 10.70
CA MET A 1 23.68 -0.60 10.85
C MET A 1 22.70 -1.45 10.04
N LEU A 2 21.52 -1.77 10.56
CA LEU A 2 20.52 -2.56 9.84
C LEU A 2 19.92 -1.75 8.67
N THR A 3 19.70 -2.40 7.53
CA THR A 3 18.96 -1.81 6.41
C THR A 3 17.49 -1.60 6.79
N TYR A 4 16.76 -0.74 6.06
CA TYR A 4 15.31 -0.56 6.32
C TYR A 4 14.54 -1.87 6.20
N LYS A 5 14.92 -2.76 5.26
CA LYS A 5 14.30 -4.09 5.10
C LYS A 5 14.49 -4.97 6.33
N GLN A 6 15.69 -4.96 6.92
CA GLN A 6 15.98 -5.73 8.15
C GLN A 6 15.20 -5.17 9.34
N ARG A 7 15.15 -3.84 9.50
CA ARG A 7 14.34 -3.19 10.54
C ARG A 7 12.84 -3.50 10.35
N PHE A 8 12.36 -3.49 9.12
CA PHE A 8 10.97 -3.84 8.82
C PHE A 8 10.65 -5.29 9.18
N ILE A 9 11.53 -6.25 8.85
CA ILE A 9 11.36 -7.66 9.23
C ILE A 9 11.32 -7.79 10.76
N GLN A 10 12.23 -7.14 11.48
CA GLN A 10 12.23 -7.11 12.94
C GLN A 10 10.92 -6.53 13.49
N PHE A 11 10.48 -5.42 12.97
CA PHE A 11 9.20 -4.80 13.33
C PHE A 11 8.01 -5.75 13.11
N MET A 12 7.97 -6.49 12.01
CA MET A 12 6.92 -7.49 11.76
C MET A 12 6.94 -8.62 12.80
N VAL A 13 8.11 -9.09 13.20
CA VAL A 13 8.26 -10.13 14.21
C VAL A 13 7.83 -9.62 15.59
N GLU A 14 8.28 -8.45 16.00
CA GLU A 14 7.95 -7.83 17.29
C GLU A 14 6.44 -7.55 17.44
N ASN A 15 5.74 -7.31 16.33
CA ASN A 15 4.30 -7.09 16.31
C ASN A 15 3.49 -8.37 16.00
N GLU A 16 4.12 -9.53 16.03
CA GLU A 16 3.50 -10.83 15.71
C GLU A 16 2.79 -10.87 14.34
N VAL A 17 3.20 -10.02 13.42
CA VAL A 17 2.72 -9.99 12.04
C VAL A 17 3.40 -11.06 11.21
N LEU A 18 4.70 -11.24 11.39
CA LEU A 18 5.48 -12.31 10.76
C LEU A 18 5.72 -13.43 11.79
N LEU A 19 5.17 -14.59 11.50
CA LEU A 19 5.31 -15.80 12.31
C LEU A 19 6.09 -16.85 11.54
N PHE A 20 6.97 -17.57 12.22
CA PHE A 20 7.69 -18.71 11.66
C PHE A 20 7.10 -20.02 12.17
N GLY A 21 7.02 -21.03 11.30
CA GLY A 21 6.45 -22.33 11.67
C GLY A 21 6.06 -23.13 10.42
N ASP A 22 5.30 -24.20 10.61
CA ASP A 22 4.77 -25.00 9.51
C ASP A 22 3.31 -24.59 9.25
N PHE A 23 3.10 -23.80 8.20
CA PHE A 23 1.80 -23.27 7.83
C PHE A 23 1.31 -23.89 6.52
N THR A 24 0.00 -24.08 6.40
CA THR A 24 -0.65 -24.42 5.15
C THR A 24 -1.49 -23.23 4.68
N LEU A 25 -1.12 -22.65 3.56
CA LEU A 25 -1.82 -21.51 2.96
C LEU A 25 -3.19 -21.95 2.39
N LYS A 26 -4.08 -20.98 2.13
CA LYS A 26 -5.41 -21.25 1.52
C LYS A 26 -5.30 -21.96 0.17
N SER A 27 -4.18 -21.81 -0.53
CA SER A 27 -3.87 -22.52 -1.78
C SER A 27 -3.47 -23.99 -1.58
N GLY A 28 -3.37 -24.48 -0.33
CA GLY A 28 -2.82 -25.80 0.02
C GLY A 28 -1.30 -25.86 0.09
N ARG A 29 -0.58 -24.78 -0.31
CA ARG A 29 0.88 -24.74 -0.30
C ARG A 29 1.41 -24.64 1.13
N LYS A 30 2.46 -25.43 1.42
CA LYS A 30 3.22 -25.31 2.66
C LYS A 30 4.13 -24.09 2.65
N ALA A 31 4.23 -23.39 3.77
CA ALA A 31 5.09 -22.23 3.95
C ALA A 31 5.73 -22.24 5.35
N PRO A 32 7.04 -21.92 5.46
CA PRO A 32 7.73 -21.88 6.74
C PRO A 32 7.47 -20.59 7.52
N TYR A 33 6.63 -19.71 7.00
CA TYR A 33 6.21 -18.47 7.65
C TYR A 33 4.79 -18.09 7.24
N PHE A 34 4.19 -17.23 8.04
CA PHE A 34 2.87 -16.65 7.77
C PHE A 34 2.88 -15.15 8.11
N ILE A 35 2.30 -14.33 7.22
CA ILE A 35 2.15 -12.89 7.43
C ILE A 35 0.68 -12.57 7.72
N ASN A 36 0.43 -11.94 8.87
CA ASN A 36 -0.88 -11.49 9.28
C ASN A 36 -0.90 -9.98 9.51
N ALA A 37 -1.04 -9.22 8.43
CA ALA A 37 -1.11 -7.75 8.49
C ALA A 37 -2.31 -7.20 9.31
N GLY A 38 -3.30 -8.03 9.62
CA GLY A 38 -4.40 -7.69 10.51
C GLY A 38 -4.00 -7.48 11.98
N LYS A 39 -2.74 -7.76 12.34
CA LYS A 39 -2.16 -7.46 13.65
C LYS A 39 -1.77 -5.99 13.81
N TYR A 40 -1.62 -5.23 12.75
CA TYR A 40 -1.41 -3.78 12.83
C TYR A 40 -2.73 -3.10 13.20
N ARG A 41 -2.85 -2.60 14.42
CA ARG A 41 -4.12 -2.10 14.99
C ARG A 41 -4.00 -0.74 15.68
N THR A 42 -2.78 -0.28 15.93
CA THR A 42 -2.54 0.97 16.68
C THR A 42 -1.97 2.07 15.79
N GLY A 43 -2.17 3.32 16.21
CA GLY A 43 -1.59 4.47 15.51
C GLY A 43 -0.07 4.40 15.44
N THR A 44 0.59 3.93 16.49
CA THR A 44 2.05 3.75 16.52
C THR A 44 2.51 2.75 15.48
N GLN A 45 1.81 1.61 15.36
CA GLN A 45 2.12 0.59 14.35
C GLN A 45 1.92 1.10 12.93
N ILE A 46 0.82 1.80 12.66
CA ILE A 46 0.52 2.36 11.33
C ILE A 46 1.50 3.49 10.98
N ALA A 47 1.88 4.32 11.93
CA ALA A 47 2.89 5.37 11.71
C ALA A 47 4.25 4.77 11.34
N ALA A 48 4.71 3.76 12.09
CA ALA A 48 5.96 3.06 11.79
C ALA A 48 5.90 2.34 10.42
N LEU A 49 4.77 1.72 10.11
CA LEU A 49 4.54 1.06 8.83
C LEU A 49 4.62 2.06 7.67
N GLY A 50 3.98 3.22 7.80
CA GLY A 50 4.06 4.31 6.81
C GLY A 50 5.50 4.75 6.56
N GLU A 51 6.33 4.83 7.61
CA GLU A 51 7.76 5.17 7.48
C GLU A 51 8.53 4.09 6.69
N TYR A 52 8.32 2.79 6.94
CA TYR A 52 8.97 1.74 6.16
C TYR A 52 8.58 1.76 4.68
N TYR A 53 7.32 2.08 4.37
CA TYR A 53 6.89 2.26 2.98
C TYR A 53 7.51 3.51 2.35
N ALA A 54 7.63 4.62 3.11
CA ALA A 54 8.31 5.83 2.66
C ALA A 54 9.80 5.59 2.39
N GLU A 55 10.52 4.90 3.30
CA GLU A 55 11.89 4.49 3.07
C GLU A 55 12.04 3.60 1.81
N CYS A 56 11.09 2.67 1.60
CA CYS A 56 11.06 1.84 0.40
C CYS A 56 10.87 2.68 -0.87
N PHE A 57 9.91 3.60 -0.86
CA PHE A 57 9.63 4.53 -1.96
C PHE A 57 10.89 5.31 -2.36
N LEU A 58 11.58 5.90 -1.39
CA LEU A 58 12.79 6.68 -1.60
C LEU A 58 13.97 5.82 -2.05
N ALA A 59 14.18 4.67 -1.42
CA ALA A 59 15.28 3.75 -1.74
C ALA A 59 15.23 3.23 -3.18
N HIS A 60 14.05 3.18 -3.79
CA HIS A 60 13.85 2.74 -5.17
C HIS A 60 13.64 3.91 -6.15
N ASN A 61 13.79 5.16 -5.69
CA ASN A 61 13.59 6.37 -6.48
C ASN A 61 12.24 6.34 -7.22
N VAL A 62 11.17 5.93 -6.52
CA VAL A 62 9.84 5.83 -7.13
C VAL A 62 9.38 7.23 -7.55
N ASP A 63 9.12 7.38 -8.85
CA ASP A 63 8.60 8.62 -9.42
C ASP A 63 7.07 8.51 -9.54
N ALA A 64 6.37 8.94 -8.49
CA ALA A 64 4.91 8.93 -8.44
C ALA A 64 4.39 10.20 -7.75
N LYS A 65 3.37 10.79 -8.35
CA LYS A 65 2.65 11.98 -7.83
C LYS A 65 1.56 11.58 -6.83
N THR A 66 1.02 10.36 -6.99
CA THR A 66 -0.12 9.90 -6.20
C THR A 66 0.07 8.44 -5.78
N LEU A 67 -0.23 8.16 -4.51
CA LEU A 67 -0.27 6.81 -3.95
C LEU A 67 -1.69 6.26 -4.04
N ILE A 68 -1.84 5.05 -4.56
CA ILE A 68 -3.14 4.37 -4.64
C ILE A 68 -3.17 3.24 -3.62
N GLY A 69 -4.10 3.32 -2.67
CA GLY A 69 -4.34 2.28 -1.67
C GLY A 69 -5.58 1.45 -2.00
N PRO A 70 -5.44 0.23 -2.56
CA PRO A 70 -6.60 -0.60 -2.86
C PRO A 70 -7.45 -0.87 -1.62
N ALA A 71 -8.78 -0.66 -1.74
CA ALA A 71 -9.68 -0.86 -0.62
C ALA A 71 -9.72 -2.34 -0.20
N TYR A 72 -9.65 -2.64 1.10
CA TYR A 72 -9.72 -1.67 2.22
C TYR A 72 -8.38 -1.47 2.92
N LYS A 73 -7.49 -2.47 2.97
CA LYS A 73 -6.24 -2.45 3.74
C LYS A 73 -5.19 -1.51 3.17
N GLY A 74 -5.18 -1.32 1.85
CA GLY A 74 -4.30 -0.35 1.21
C GLY A 74 -4.59 1.10 1.58
N ILE A 75 -5.83 1.42 1.98
CA ILE A 75 -6.21 2.80 2.32
C ILE A 75 -5.36 3.37 3.45
N PRO A 76 -5.35 2.79 4.67
CA PRO A 76 -4.53 3.32 5.76
C PRO A 76 -3.04 3.30 5.44
N LEU A 77 -2.57 2.35 4.63
CA LEU A 77 -1.16 2.28 4.23
C LEU A 77 -0.77 3.43 3.31
N ALA A 78 -1.57 3.73 2.29
CA ALA A 78 -1.30 4.85 1.38
C ALA A 78 -1.32 6.18 2.13
N VAL A 79 -2.29 6.39 3.02
CA VAL A 79 -2.38 7.60 3.87
C VAL A 79 -1.17 7.72 4.79
N ALA A 80 -0.82 6.65 5.52
CA ALA A 80 0.33 6.66 6.43
C ALA A 80 1.65 6.92 5.68
N THR A 81 1.82 6.32 4.49
CA THR A 81 2.99 6.53 3.64
C THR A 81 3.07 7.97 3.15
N ALA A 82 1.96 8.56 2.69
CA ALA A 82 1.93 9.96 2.26
C ALA A 82 2.29 10.91 3.41
N ILE A 83 1.75 10.67 4.62
CA ILE A 83 2.09 11.45 5.81
C ILE A 83 3.59 11.32 6.15
N ALA A 84 4.14 10.11 6.13
CA ALA A 84 5.56 9.87 6.42
C ALA A 84 6.47 10.57 5.41
N LEU A 85 6.17 10.46 4.11
CA LEU A 85 6.89 11.15 3.04
C LEU A 85 6.89 12.66 3.24
N ALA A 86 5.73 13.25 3.51
CA ALA A 86 5.61 14.69 3.71
C ALA A 86 6.33 15.19 4.98
N LYS A 87 6.09 14.51 6.12
CA LYS A 87 6.60 15.00 7.42
C LYS A 87 8.08 14.74 7.64
N ASN A 88 8.57 13.58 7.21
CA ASN A 88 9.90 13.10 7.57
C ASN A 88 10.91 13.24 6.42
N HIS A 89 10.42 13.32 5.19
CA HIS A 89 11.27 13.33 3.99
C HIS A 89 11.07 14.54 3.08
N GLY A 90 10.08 15.41 3.38
CA GLY A 90 9.82 16.62 2.58
C GLY A 90 9.28 16.33 1.17
N VAL A 91 8.71 15.14 0.95
CA VAL A 91 8.14 14.70 -0.33
C VAL A 91 6.61 14.70 -0.21
N ASP A 92 5.97 15.66 -0.86
CA ASP A 92 4.51 15.79 -0.83
C ASP A 92 3.88 15.05 -2.03
N VAL A 93 3.12 14.00 -1.75
CA VAL A 93 2.40 13.18 -2.73
C VAL A 93 0.92 13.12 -2.38
N GLY A 94 0.07 13.07 -3.40
CA GLY A 94 -1.35 12.81 -3.20
C GLY A 94 -1.63 11.37 -2.80
N PHE A 95 -2.83 11.09 -2.32
CA PHE A 95 -3.31 9.73 -2.14
C PHE A 95 -4.74 9.58 -2.62
N CYS A 96 -5.08 8.39 -3.11
CA CYS A 96 -6.44 8.01 -3.42
C CYS A 96 -6.66 6.51 -3.19
N PHE A 97 -7.92 6.10 -3.21
CA PHE A 97 -8.30 4.69 -3.08
C PHE A 97 -9.57 4.40 -3.88
N ASP A 98 -9.74 3.15 -4.29
CA ASP A 98 -10.90 2.75 -5.06
C ASP A 98 -12.13 2.53 -4.16
N ARG A 99 -13.32 2.80 -4.72
CA ARG A 99 -14.60 2.41 -4.11
C ARG A 99 -14.90 0.95 -4.44
N LYS A 100 -15.49 0.23 -3.48
CA LYS A 100 -16.04 -1.12 -3.74
C LYS A 100 -17.39 -1.04 -4.46
N GLU A 101 -18.12 0.05 -4.26
CA GLU A 101 -19.41 0.29 -4.89
C GLU A 101 -19.39 1.61 -5.66
N VAL A 102 -19.92 1.60 -6.87
CA VAL A 102 -20.08 2.81 -7.68
C VAL A 102 -21.20 3.66 -7.07
N LYS A 103 -20.94 4.95 -6.82
CA LYS A 103 -21.99 5.89 -6.43
C LYS A 103 -22.55 6.60 -7.67
N ASP A 104 -23.87 6.57 -7.80
CA ASP A 104 -24.57 7.24 -8.89
C ASP A 104 -24.77 8.75 -8.65
N HIS A 105 -24.46 9.25 -7.44
CA HIS A 105 -24.71 10.62 -7.01
C HIS A 105 -23.52 11.25 -6.28
N GLY A 106 -23.27 12.53 -6.51
CA GLY A 106 -22.21 13.33 -5.90
C GLY A 106 -20.95 13.43 -6.76
N GLU A 107 -19.77 13.56 -6.12
CA GLU A 107 -18.50 13.46 -6.83
C GLU A 107 -18.37 12.04 -7.38
N GLY A 108 -18.83 11.88 -8.63
CA GLY A 108 -18.77 10.62 -9.36
C GLY A 108 -17.33 10.18 -9.58
N GLY A 109 -17.12 8.87 -9.74
CA GLY A 109 -15.82 8.29 -10.00
C GLY A 109 -15.58 7.04 -9.16
N MET A 110 -14.65 6.22 -9.62
CA MET A 110 -14.28 5.00 -8.93
C MET A 110 -13.27 5.24 -7.80
N PHE A 111 -12.63 6.41 -7.76
CA PHE A 111 -11.62 6.77 -6.78
C PHE A 111 -12.06 7.92 -5.87
N VAL A 112 -11.55 7.92 -4.65
CA VAL A 112 -11.72 8.97 -3.63
C VAL A 112 -10.34 9.49 -3.25
N GLY A 113 -10.21 10.79 -3.08
CA GLY A 113 -8.96 11.48 -2.76
C GLY A 113 -8.42 12.26 -3.95
N GLN A 114 -7.10 12.21 -4.16
CA GLN A 114 -6.47 12.89 -5.28
C GLN A 114 -7.05 12.41 -6.61
N LYS A 115 -7.52 13.35 -7.43
CA LYS A 115 -7.99 13.05 -8.78
C LYS A 115 -6.82 12.60 -9.65
N LEU A 116 -7.03 11.52 -10.39
CA LEU A 116 -6.07 11.02 -11.37
C LEU A 116 -6.28 11.76 -12.70
N GLU A 117 -5.20 12.20 -13.31
CA GLU A 117 -5.19 12.90 -14.59
C GLU A 117 -4.30 12.18 -15.60
N ALA A 118 -4.61 12.32 -16.87
CA ALA A 118 -3.81 11.73 -17.94
C ALA A 118 -2.35 12.19 -17.86
N GLY A 119 -1.42 11.24 -17.94
CA GLY A 119 0.01 11.48 -17.83
C GLY A 119 0.55 11.44 -16.40
N ASP A 120 -0.31 11.33 -15.38
CA ASP A 120 0.16 11.18 -14.00
C ASP A 120 0.94 9.86 -13.81
N LYS A 121 1.92 9.88 -12.94
CA LYS A 121 2.62 8.70 -12.45
C LYS A 121 2.09 8.35 -11.06
N VAL A 122 1.76 7.09 -10.86
CA VAL A 122 1.16 6.59 -9.61
C VAL A 122 1.92 5.40 -9.05
N ALA A 123 1.86 5.21 -7.74
CA ALA A 123 2.36 4.02 -7.07
C ALA A 123 1.23 3.34 -6.28
N ILE A 124 1.17 2.01 -6.31
CA ILE A 124 0.17 1.24 -5.59
C ILE A 124 0.77 0.73 -4.28
N ILE A 125 0.07 0.98 -3.17
CA ILE A 125 0.48 0.56 -1.84
C ILE A 125 -0.41 -0.60 -1.38
N GLU A 126 0.17 -1.76 -1.17
CA GLU A 126 -0.52 -2.99 -0.77
C GLU A 126 0.13 -3.61 0.47
N ASP A 127 -0.64 -4.35 1.28
CA ASP A 127 -0.14 -4.98 2.52
C ASP A 127 0.65 -6.27 2.26
N VAL A 128 0.07 -7.21 1.53
CA VAL A 128 0.67 -8.50 1.19
C VAL A 128 0.26 -8.92 -0.21
N MET A 129 1.22 -9.10 -1.08
CA MET A 129 0.97 -9.65 -2.41
C MET A 129 1.23 -11.16 -2.43
N THR A 130 0.16 -11.95 -2.58
CA THR A 130 0.25 -13.42 -2.75
C THR A 130 0.00 -13.82 -4.19
N SER A 131 -1.25 -13.78 -4.63
CA SER A 131 -1.66 -14.13 -6.01
C SER A 131 -1.74 -12.91 -6.94
N GLY A 132 -1.55 -11.69 -6.42
CA GLY A 132 -1.75 -10.44 -7.17
C GLY A 132 -3.23 -10.13 -7.47
N LYS A 133 -4.17 -10.73 -6.74
CA LYS A 133 -5.62 -10.51 -6.98
C LYS A 133 -6.00 -9.04 -6.84
N ALA A 134 -5.56 -8.37 -5.76
CA ALA A 134 -5.86 -6.95 -5.53
C ALA A 134 -5.37 -6.07 -6.68
N LEU A 135 -4.14 -6.32 -7.17
CA LEU A 135 -3.61 -5.61 -8.33
C LEU A 135 -4.45 -5.85 -9.59
N ARG A 136 -4.82 -7.10 -9.87
CA ARG A 136 -5.66 -7.42 -11.04
C ARG A 136 -7.05 -6.78 -10.98
N GLU A 137 -7.56 -6.50 -9.79
CA GLU A 137 -8.84 -5.83 -9.59
C GLU A 137 -8.73 -4.30 -9.70
N VAL A 138 -7.65 -3.69 -9.21
CA VAL A 138 -7.49 -2.24 -9.19
C VAL A 138 -6.93 -1.67 -10.49
N LEU A 139 -6.04 -2.38 -11.18
CA LEU A 139 -5.42 -1.90 -12.42
C LEU A 139 -6.43 -1.55 -13.53
N PRO A 140 -7.47 -2.37 -13.82
CA PRO A 140 -8.49 -1.99 -14.79
C PRO A 140 -9.27 -0.73 -14.40
N LYS A 141 -9.55 -0.54 -13.12
CA LYS A 141 -10.23 0.66 -12.60
C LYS A 141 -9.37 1.91 -12.79
N ILE A 142 -8.07 1.81 -12.51
CA ILE A 142 -7.12 2.92 -12.73
C ILE A 142 -7.11 3.32 -14.20
N LYS A 143 -7.01 2.35 -15.12
CA LYS A 143 -7.01 2.59 -16.57
C LYS A 143 -8.33 3.16 -17.07
N GLN A 144 -9.45 2.82 -16.45
CA GLN A 144 -10.76 3.38 -16.79
C GLN A 144 -10.90 4.81 -16.28
N GLU A 145 -10.29 5.16 -15.14
CA GLU A 145 -10.37 6.51 -14.57
C GLU A 145 -9.52 7.51 -15.34
N ALA A 146 -8.27 7.17 -15.67
CA ALA A 146 -7.36 8.03 -16.41
C ALA A 146 -6.20 7.24 -17.04
N ASP A 147 -5.62 7.80 -18.11
CA ASP A 147 -4.39 7.26 -18.73
C ASP A 147 -3.17 7.65 -17.91
N VAL A 148 -2.87 6.85 -16.90
CA VAL A 148 -1.73 7.06 -15.97
C VAL A 148 -0.68 5.97 -16.13
N THR A 149 0.55 6.28 -15.70
CA THR A 149 1.65 5.31 -15.60
C THR A 149 1.75 4.78 -14.18
N VAL A 150 1.64 3.47 -14.00
CA VAL A 150 1.94 2.82 -12.72
C VAL A 150 3.45 2.62 -12.63
N SER A 151 4.12 3.37 -11.75
CA SER A 151 5.58 3.37 -11.59
C SER A 151 6.07 2.33 -10.58
N ALA A 152 5.22 1.93 -9.63
CA ALA A 152 5.51 0.92 -8.62
C ALA A 152 4.21 0.31 -8.05
#